data_c7539f77636a9cf42bd77765b9030a43
#
_entry.id   c7539f77636a9cf42bd77765b9030a43
#
_cell.length_a   1.000
_cell.length_b   1.000
_cell.length_c   1.000
_cell.angle_alpha   90.00
_cell.angle_beta   90.00
_cell.angle_gamma   90.00
#
_symmetry.space_group_name_H-M   'P 1'
#
loop_
_entity.id
_entity.type
_entity.pdbx_description
1 polymer ?
#
loop_
_entity_poly.entity_id
_entity_poly.type
_entity_poly.pdbx_seq_one_letter_code
_entity_poly.pdbx_strand_id
1 'polypeptide(L)'
;MAGTYKLSHEDVSRKSPINKSGVLTIHGFGVRVCVRSGHLEIEHGVGMERHKIRLARVGHRLRRLVCVSEDGFLTLSAVKWLLEKDAAFVMLDRNGRVLNVCGPVSPSDARLKRSQALAHQSGKALEISRELIQAKLDGQERVVREQLKEPAASELIARLREGLADAESLDTIRYLEAQAAATYWNAWSKVPVLFPRQDAKRVPDHWLRFGTRHSPLTGQPRLAVNPPNAVLNYSFAIAESE
;
A
#
# COMPACT_ATOMS: atom_id res chain seq x y z
N MET A 1 -22.66 -42.45 16.18
CA MET A 1 -21.19 -42.58 16.38
C MET A 1 -20.58 -41.17 16.09
N ALA A 2 -20.18 -40.50 17.17
CA ALA A 2 -19.61 -39.16 17.10
C ALA A 2 -18.10 -39.25 16.80
N GLY A 3 -17.68 -38.83 15.62
CA GLY A 3 -16.28 -38.77 15.25
C GLY A 3 -15.61 -37.58 15.91
N THR A 4 -14.78 -37.83 16.89
CA THR A 4 -13.93 -36.83 17.55
C THR A 4 -12.78 -36.44 16.60
N TYR A 5 -12.85 -35.27 15.98
CA TYR A 5 -11.71 -34.71 15.25
C TYR A 5 -10.65 -34.29 16.27
N LYS A 6 -9.58 -35.05 16.39
CA LYS A 6 -8.33 -34.64 17.03
C LYS A 6 -7.66 -33.59 16.15
N LEU A 7 -7.57 -32.37 16.64
CA LEU A 7 -6.70 -31.33 16.08
C LEU A 7 -5.25 -31.74 16.38
N SER A 8 -4.49 -32.07 15.34
CA SER A 8 -3.05 -32.21 15.40
C SER A 8 -2.40 -30.85 15.64
N HIS A 9 -1.73 -30.70 16.77
CA HIS A 9 -0.79 -29.62 17.06
C HIS A 9 0.50 -29.86 16.26
N GLU A 10 0.60 -29.38 15.04
CA GLU A 10 1.86 -29.34 14.31
C GLU A 10 2.13 -27.95 13.75
N ASP A 11 3.25 -27.39 14.20
CA ASP A 11 4.11 -26.35 13.66
C ASP A 11 3.48 -25.09 13.03
N VAL A 12 2.97 -24.22 13.88
CA VAL A 12 2.90 -22.78 13.54
C VAL A 12 4.28 -22.18 13.84
N SER A 13 5.10 -22.04 12.80
CA SER A 13 6.30 -21.19 12.81
C SER A 13 6.00 -19.89 13.55
N ARG A 14 6.76 -19.59 14.60
CA ARG A 14 6.58 -18.48 15.56
C ARG A 14 6.89 -17.10 14.98
N LYS A 15 6.52 -16.79 13.74
CA LYS A 15 6.54 -15.40 13.25
C LYS A 15 5.21 -14.75 13.60
N SER A 16 5.24 -13.71 14.43
CA SER A 16 4.07 -12.89 14.71
C SER A 16 3.44 -12.46 13.37
N PRO A 17 2.11 -12.65 13.19
CA PRO A 17 1.43 -12.17 11.97
C PRO A 17 1.43 -10.64 11.86
N ILE A 18 1.80 -9.94 12.93
CA ILE A 18 1.94 -8.49 12.99
C ILE A 18 3.36 -8.14 12.59
N ASN A 19 3.53 -7.27 11.59
CA ASN A 19 4.82 -6.82 11.13
C ASN A 19 5.55 -5.91 12.14
N LYS A 20 6.77 -5.47 11.82
CA LYS A 20 7.59 -4.62 12.72
C LYS A 20 6.95 -3.25 12.98
N SER A 21 6.18 -2.73 12.03
CA SER A 21 5.45 -1.45 12.12
C SER A 21 4.13 -1.57 12.89
N GLY A 22 3.75 -2.77 13.33
CA GLY A 22 2.49 -3.01 14.06
C GLY A 22 1.28 -3.21 13.16
N VAL A 23 1.49 -3.53 11.88
CA VAL A 23 0.42 -3.75 10.90
C VAL A 23 0.14 -5.25 10.77
N LEU A 24 -1.14 -5.60 10.79
CA LEU A 24 -1.67 -6.91 10.45
C LEU A 24 -2.55 -6.78 9.22
N THR A 25 -2.13 -7.37 8.11
CA THR A 25 -2.93 -7.40 6.88
C THR A 25 -3.68 -8.71 6.77
N ILE A 26 -4.98 -8.62 6.53
CA ILE A 26 -5.89 -9.75 6.31
C ILE A 26 -6.57 -9.61 4.95
N HIS A 27 -6.82 -10.73 4.28
CA HIS A 27 -7.37 -10.75 2.94
C HIS A 27 -8.23 -11.99 2.69
N GLY A 28 -9.00 -11.98 1.61
CA GLY A 28 -9.81 -13.13 1.17
C GLY A 28 -11.30 -12.85 1.18
N PHE A 29 -12.10 -13.91 1.13
CA PHE A 29 -13.56 -13.83 1.15
C PHE A 29 -14.11 -14.29 2.50
N GLY A 30 -15.24 -13.73 2.91
CA GLY A 30 -15.89 -14.08 4.17
C GLY A 30 -14.98 -13.79 5.37
N VAL A 31 -14.24 -12.69 5.37
CA VAL A 31 -13.38 -12.27 6.48
C VAL A 31 -14.25 -12.06 7.73
N ARG A 32 -13.79 -12.57 8.86
CA ARG A 32 -14.48 -12.45 10.13
C ARG A 32 -13.58 -11.81 11.19
N VAL A 33 -14.06 -10.73 11.78
CA VAL A 33 -13.37 -10.05 12.89
C VAL A 33 -14.34 -9.83 14.02
N CYS A 34 -14.12 -10.54 15.13
CA CYS A 34 -14.99 -10.48 16.29
C CYS A 34 -14.21 -10.57 17.60
N VAL A 35 -14.88 -10.32 18.72
CA VAL A 35 -14.31 -10.49 20.07
C VAL A 35 -14.98 -11.68 20.73
N ARG A 36 -14.16 -12.63 21.23
CA ARG A 36 -14.60 -13.74 22.06
C ARG A 36 -13.72 -13.88 23.30
N SER A 37 -14.35 -13.97 24.45
CA SER A 37 -13.66 -14.07 25.75
C SER A 37 -12.55 -13.02 25.91
N GLY A 38 -12.81 -11.76 25.46
CA GLY A 38 -11.88 -10.64 25.56
C GLY A 38 -10.75 -10.60 24.52
N HIS A 39 -10.65 -11.61 23.65
CA HIS A 39 -9.65 -11.69 22.59
C HIS A 39 -10.25 -11.25 21.24
N LEU A 40 -9.44 -10.57 20.43
CA LEU A 40 -9.78 -10.32 19.04
C LEU A 40 -9.52 -11.60 18.24
N GLU A 41 -10.56 -12.15 17.67
CA GLU A 41 -10.49 -13.32 16.79
C GLU A 41 -10.70 -12.88 15.34
N ILE A 42 -9.77 -13.27 14.49
CA ILE A 42 -9.75 -12.93 13.07
C ILE A 42 -9.68 -14.24 12.29
N GLU A 43 -10.57 -14.39 11.33
CA GLU A 43 -10.55 -15.47 10.36
C GLU A 43 -10.52 -14.88 8.96
N HIS A 44 -9.52 -15.26 8.16
CA HIS A 44 -9.33 -14.73 6.81
C HIS A 44 -8.70 -15.79 5.88
N GLY A 45 -8.64 -15.54 4.58
CA GLY A 45 -8.07 -16.45 3.58
C GLY A 45 -9.00 -16.71 2.42
N VAL A 46 -8.58 -17.56 1.49
CA VAL A 46 -9.29 -17.89 0.24
C VAL A 46 -9.57 -19.39 0.18
N GLY A 47 -10.81 -19.77 -0.14
CA GLY A 47 -11.22 -21.16 -0.31
C GLY A 47 -10.96 -22.01 0.94
N MET A 48 -10.20 -23.10 0.76
CA MET A 48 -9.85 -24.02 1.84
C MET A 48 -8.69 -23.51 2.73
N GLU A 49 -7.93 -22.53 2.26
CA GLU A 49 -6.83 -21.92 3.03
C GLU A 49 -7.38 -20.82 3.94
N ARG A 50 -7.82 -21.22 5.12
CA ARG A 50 -8.34 -20.30 6.15
C ARG A 50 -7.34 -20.17 7.29
N HIS A 51 -6.99 -18.94 7.60
CA HIS A 51 -6.11 -18.60 8.72
C HIS A 51 -6.94 -18.06 9.88
N LYS A 52 -6.59 -18.51 11.09
CA LYS A 52 -7.20 -18.02 12.33
C LYS A 52 -6.13 -17.36 13.19
N ILE A 53 -6.38 -16.13 13.58
CA ILE A 53 -5.51 -15.33 14.44
C ILE A 53 -6.31 -14.98 15.68
N ARG A 54 -5.67 -15.12 16.84
CA ARG A 54 -6.25 -14.72 18.13
C ARG A 54 -5.29 -13.80 18.84
N LEU A 55 -5.72 -12.56 19.10
CA LEU A 55 -4.93 -11.56 19.79
C LEU A 55 -5.50 -11.32 21.19
N ALA A 56 -4.65 -11.45 22.19
CA ALA A 56 -5.00 -11.07 23.56
C ALA A 56 -4.99 -9.55 23.71
N ARG A 57 -5.58 -9.02 24.81
CA ARG A 57 -5.56 -7.58 25.08
C ARG A 57 -4.16 -7.01 25.34
N VAL A 58 -3.19 -7.84 25.64
CA VAL A 58 -1.80 -7.48 25.96
C VAL A 58 -0.83 -8.40 25.22
N GLY A 59 0.42 -7.97 25.09
CA GLY A 59 1.47 -8.81 24.50
C GLY A 59 1.59 -8.73 22.98
N HIS A 60 0.89 -7.81 22.32
CA HIS A 60 1.06 -7.53 20.89
C HIS A 60 1.32 -6.03 20.63
N ARG A 61 1.83 -5.73 19.42
CA ARG A 61 2.11 -4.36 18.97
C ARG A 61 1.18 -3.93 17.82
N LEU A 62 -0.06 -4.44 17.80
CA LEU A 62 -1.00 -4.07 16.75
C LEU A 62 -1.31 -2.58 16.83
N ARG A 63 -1.06 -1.88 15.73
CA ARG A 63 -1.40 -0.47 15.52
C ARG A 63 -2.44 -0.30 14.42
N ARG A 64 -2.43 -1.22 13.43
CA ARG A 64 -3.38 -1.19 12.31
C ARG A 64 -3.79 -2.61 11.94
N LEU A 65 -5.09 -2.80 11.75
CA LEU A 65 -5.66 -3.97 11.11
C LEU A 65 -6.11 -3.55 9.70
N VAL A 66 -5.39 -3.99 8.68
CA VAL A 66 -5.69 -3.70 7.28
C VAL A 66 -6.46 -4.87 6.69
N CYS A 67 -7.67 -4.62 6.21
CA CYS A 67 -8.54 -5.61 5.58
C CYS A 67 -8.64 -5.35 4.08
N VAL A 68 -8.04 -6.23 3.28
CA VAL A 68 -8.13 -6.21 1.82
C VAL A 68 -9.22 -7.19 1.40
N SER A 69 -10.47 -6.78 1.60
CA SER A 69 -11.65 -7.60 1.28
C SER A 69 -12.89 -6.73 1.22
N GLU A 70 -13.79 -7.08 0.33
CA GLU A 70 -15.12 -6.47 0.19
C GLU A 70 -16.21 -7.37 0.80
N ASP A 71 -15.86 -8.58 1.27
CA ASP A 71 -16.80 -9.56 1.81
C ASP A 71 -16.38 -10.03 3.20
N GLY A 72 -17.33 -9.98 4.13
CA GLY A 72 -17.09 -10.41 5.50
C GLY A 72 -17.88 -9.60 6.53
N PHE A 73 -17.52 -9.76 7.79
CA PHE A 73 -18.10 -8.96 8.86
C PHE A 73 -17.09 -8.55 9.94
N LEU A 74 -17.30 -7.37 10.47
CA LEU A 74 -16.59 -6.79 11.59
C LEU A 74 -17.61 -6.42 12.66
N THR A 75 -17.47 -6.99 13.86
CA THR A 75 -18.40 -6.68 14.96
C THR A 75 -18.09 -5.34 15.61
N LEU A 76 -19.10 -4.65 16.12
CA LEU A 76 -18.90 -3.39 16.89
C LEU A 76 -18.00 -3.61 18.12
N SER A 77 -18.06 -4.79 18.74
CA SER A 77 -17.14 -5.15 19.82
C SER A 77 -15.69 -5.27 19.37
N ALA A 78 -15.44 -5.69 18.12
CA ALA A 78 -14.11 -5.72 17.55
C ALA A 78 -13.59 -4.29 17.25
N VAL A 79 -14.45 -3.42 16.73
CA VAL A 79 -14.11 -1.99 16.56
C VAL A 79 -13.75 -1.37 17.90
N LYS A 80 -14.59 -1.55 18.92
CA LYS A 80 -14.31 -1.06 20.28
C LYS A 80 -12.98 -1.59 20.82
N TRP A 81 -12.73 -2.90 20.64
CA TRP A 81 -11.49 -3.54 21.09
C TRP A 81 -10.26 -2.92 20.44
N LEU A 82 -10.29 -2.67 19.11
CA LEU A 82 -9.21 -2.01 18.37
C LEU A 82 -8.96 -0.59 18.90
N LEU A 83 -10.02 0.20 19.05
CA LEU A 83 -9.92 1.57 19.56
C LEU A 83 -9.34 1.64 20.97
N GLU A 84 -9.73 0.72 21.87
CA GLU A 84 -9.19 0.61 23.23
C GLU A 84 -7.69 0.21 23.24
N LYS A 85 -7.16 -0.26 22.11
CA LYS A 85 -5.76 -0.63 21.91
C LYS A 85 -4.98 0.37 21.05
N ASP A 86 -5.55 1.53 20.81
CA ASP A 86 -4.99 2.54 19.89
C ASP A 86 -4.66 1.96 18.51
N ALA A 87 -5.43 0.96 18.07
CA ALA A 87 -5.27 0.33 16.79
C ALA A 87 -6.33 0.82 15.80
N ALA A 88 -5.92 1.22 14.61
CA ALA A 88 -6.82 1.59 13.53
C ALA A 88 -7.28 0.34 12.75
N PHE A 89 -8.50 0.41 12.21
CA PHE A 89 -9.00 -0.49 11.18
C PHE A 89 -9.03 0.25 9.85
N VAL A 90 -8.42 -0.34 8.81
CA VAL A 90 -8.38 0.20 7.45
C VAL A 90 -8.96 -0.84 6.52
N MET A 91 -9.96 -0.47 5.73
CA MET A 91 -10.56 -1.34 4.72
C MET A 91 -10.16 -0.87 3.32
N LEU A 92 -9.63 -1.79 2.54
CA LEU A 92 -9.24 -1.56 1.15
C LEU A 92 -10.08 -2.46 0.24
N ASP A 93 -10.39 -1.97 -0.95
CA ASP A 93 -10.91 -2.80 -2.03
C ASP A 93 -9.78 -3.64 -2.68
N ARG A 94 -10.15 -4.52 -3.61
CA ARG A 94 -9.19 -5.36 -4.36
C ARG A 94 -8.24 -4.57 -5.26
N ASN A 95 -8.56 -3.31 -5.55
CA ASN A 95 -7.71 -2.41 -6.35
C ASN A 95 -6.78 -1.57 -5.48
N GLY A 96 -6.86 -1.74 -4.14
CA GLY A 96 -6.09 -1.00 -3.17
C GLY A 96 -6.65 0.39 -2.83
N ARG A 97 -7.90 0.68 -3.21
CA ARG A 97 -8.55 1.93 -2.83
C ARG A 97 -9.02 1.84 -1.38
N VAL A 98 -8.73 2.86 -0.59
CA VAL A 98 -9.23 2.97 0.78
C VAL A 98 -10.74 3.20 0.77
N LEU A 99 -11.49 2.27 1.35
CA LEU A 99 -12.95 2.33 1.47
C LEU A 99 -13.40 2.89 2.81
N ASN A 100 -12.70 2.54 3.89
CA ASN A 100 -13.03 2.97 5.24
C ASN A 100 -11.80 3.00 6.12
N VAL A 101 -11.75 3.99 7.01
CA VAL A 101 -10.76 4.08 8.08
C VAL A 101 -11.49 4.38 9.38
N CYS A 102 -11.29 3.52 10.37
CA CYS A 102 -11.76 3.71 11.72
C CYS A 102 -10.56 3.60 12.66
N GLY A 103 -10.26 4.66 13.39
CA GLY A 103 -9.08 4.71 14.26
C GLY A 103 -9.34 5.46 15.55
N PRO A 104 -8.37 5.43 16.48
CA PRO A 104 -8.46 6.20 17.72
C PRO A 104 -8.70 7.67 17.41
N VAL A 105 -9.60 8.28 18.15
CA VAL A 105 -9.85 9.72 18.06
C VAL A 105 -8.67 10.43 18.72
N SER A 106 -7.69 10.84 17.92
CA SER A 106 -6.61 11.68 18.43
C SER A 106 -7.11 13.08 18.76
N PRO A 107 -6.59 13.72 19.81
CA PRO A 107 -6.87 15.12 20.07
C PRO A 107 -6.56 15.96 18.84
N SER A 108 -7.54 16.74 18.39
CA SER A 108 -7.37 17.61 17.24
C SER A 108 -6.48 18.82 17.62
N ASP A 109 -5.30 18.92 17.03
CA ASP A 109 -4.48 20.13 17.16
C ASP A 109 -5.04 21.25 16.27
N ALA A 110 -5.75 22.18 16.91
CA ALA A 110 -6.35 23.31 16.22
C ALA A 110 -5.29 24.24 15.60
N ARG A 111 -4.09 24.33 16.19
CA ARG A 111 -2.99 25.16 15.66
C ARG A 111 -2.45 24.53 14.38
N LEU A 112 -2.22 23.21 14.39
CA LEU A 112 -1.77 22.49 13.21
C LEU A 112 -2.80 22.60 12.08
N LYS A 113 -4.08 22.37 12.35
CA LYS A 113 -5.16 22.52 11.35
C LYS A 113 -5.20 23.92 10.74
N ARG A 114 -5.07 24.95 11.58
CA ARG A 114 -5.00 26.35 11.11
C ARG A 114 -3.76 26.58 10.25
N SER A 115 -2.60 26.09 10.66
CA SER A 115 -1.36 26.20 9.87
C SER A 115 -1.47 25.51 8.53
N GLN A 116 -2.07 24.32 8.49
CA GLN A 116 -2.35 23.60 7.24
C GLN A 116 -3.30 24.37 6.31
N ALA A 117 -4.38 24.92 6.86
CA ALA A 117 -5.33 25.72 6.09
C ALA A 117 -4.70 26.99 5.48
N LEU A 118 -3.75 27.61 6.19
CA LEU A 118 -3.05 28.82 5.76
C LEU A 118 -1.74 28.55 5.02
N ALA A 119 -1.36 27.31 4.80
CA ALA A 119 -0.07 26.93 4.22
C ALA A 119 0.16 27.52 2.82
N HIS A 120 -0.88 27.63 1.99
CA HIS A 120 -0.80 28.28 0.68
C HIS A 120 -0.49 29.76 0.75
N GLN A 121 -1.07 30.47 1.71
CA GLN A 121 -0.89 31.92 1.87
C GLN A 121 0.47 32.26 2.51
N SER A 122 1.01 31.39 3.34
CA SER A 122 2.27 31.58 4.04
C SER A 122 3.51 31.13 3.28
N GLY A 123 3.35 30.59 2.06
CA GLY A 123 4.44 29.99 1.29
C GLY A 123 4.89 28.60 1.79
N LYS A 124 4.40 28.15 2.95
CA LYS A 124 4.78 26.84 3.51
C LYS A 124 4.35 25.66 2.65
N ALA A 125 3.24 25.77 1.93
CA ALA A 125 2.82 24.73 1.00
C ALA A 125 3.87 24.53 -0.12
N LEU A 126 4.45 25.59 -0.63
CA LEU A 126 5.50 25.53 -1.67
C LEU A 126 6.78 24.89 -1.12
N GLU A 127 7.21 25.30 0.08
CA GLU A 127 8.40 24.77 0.75
C GLU A 127 8.28 23.26 1.00
N ILE A 128 7.19 22.82 1.63
CA ILE A 128 6.92 21.41 1.93
C ILE A 128 6.80 20.59 0.64
N SER A 129 6.10 21.11 -0.37
CA SER A 129 5.95 20.41 -1.65
C SER A 129 7.30 20.23 -2.34
N ARG A 130 8.18 21.26 -2.31
CA ARG A 130 9.53 21.18 -2.86
C ARG A 130 10.34 20.06 -2.18
N GLU A 131 10.35 20.01 -0.85
CA GLU A 131 11.07 18.98 -0.09
C GLU A 131 10.56 17.57 -0.41
N LEU A 132 9.24 17.37 -0.42
CA LEU A 132 8.63 16.06 -0.71
C LEU A 132 8.95 15.60 -2.12
N ILE A 133 8.80 16.48 -3.13
CA ILE A 133 9.08 16.12 -4.52
C ILE A 133 10.58 15.92 -4.74
N GLN A 134 11.43 16.71 -4.10
CA GLN A 134 12.88 16.53 -4.16
C GLN A 134 13.28 15.13 -3.64
N ALA A 135 12.78 14.70 -2.48
CA ALA A 135 13.04 13.37 -1.95
C ALA A 135 12.50 12.25 -2.85
N LYS A 136 11.33 12.46 -3.46
CA LYS A 136 10.75 11.52 -4.43
C LYS A 136 11.64 11.38 -5.66
N LEU A 137 12.06 12.48 -6.27
CA LEU A 137 12.89 12.47 -7.48
C LEU A 137 14.29 11.91 -7.22
N ASP A 138 14.84 12.14 -6.04
CA ASP A 138 16.10 11.51 -5.60
C ASP A 138 15.99 9.98 -5.56
N GLY A 139 14.90 9.47 -4.98
CA GLY A 139 14.60 8.04 -4.98
C GLY A 139 14.41 7.45 -6.38
N GLN A 140 13.69 8.16 -7.26
CA GLN A 140 13.45 7.74 -8.65
C GLN A 140 14.75 7.73 -9.45
N GLU A 141 15.56 8.78 -9.35
CA GLU A 141 16.86 8.89 -10.01
C GLU A 141 17.78 7.73 -9.60
N ARG A 142 17.86 7.45 -8.30
CA ARG A 142 18.67 6.35 -7.79
C ARG A 142 18.21 4.99 -8.34
N VAL A 143 16.90 4.71 -8.39
CA VAL A 143 16.37 3.45 -8.95
C VAL A 143 16.72 3.33 -10.43
N VAL A 144 16.54 4.40 -11.21
CA VAL A 144 16.85 4.39 -12.66
C VAL A 144 18.33 4.17 -12.91
N ARG A 145 19.20 4.81 -12.12
CA ARG A 145 20.65 4.68 -12.24
C ARG A 145 21.14 3.28 -11.81
N GLU A 146 20.72 2.81 -10.63
CA GLU A 146 21.32 1.64 -10.00
C GLU A 146 20.64 0.32 -10.41
N GLN A 147 19.33 0.34 -10.57
CA GLN A 147 18.54 -0.87 -10.84
C GLN A 147 18.23 -1.04 -12.32
N LEU A 148 17.76 0.03 -12.97
CA LEU A 148 17.38 -0.03 -14.37
C LEU A 148 18.57 0.19 -15.32
N LYS A 149 19.64 0.83 -14.83
CA LYS A 149 20.88 1.14 -15.58
C LYS A 149 20.60 1.95 -16.85
N GLU A 150 19.71 2.93 -16.75
CA GLU A 150 19.34 3.86 -17.83
C GLU A 150 19.91 5.26 -17.55
N PRO A 151 21.19 5.53 -17.92
CA PRO A 151 21.89 6.76 -17.52
C PRO A 151 21.23 8.03 -18.06
N ALA A 152 20.75 8.03 -19.30
CA ALA A 152 20.10 9.19 -19.89
C ALA A 152 18.81 9.58 -19.14
N ALA A 153 18.03 8.60 -18.71
CA ALA A 153 16.83 8.85 -17.91
C ALA A 153 17.20 9.35 -16.50
N SER A 154 18.24 8.79 -15.90
CA SER A 154 18.78 9.23 -14.60
C SER A 154 19.24 10.69 -14.63
N GLU A 155 20.03 11.08 -15.64
CA GLU A 155 20.49 12.45 -15.83
C GLU A 155 19.35 13.46 -16.05
N LEU A 156 18.31 13.06 -16.80
CA LEU A 156 17.14 13.90 -17.00
C LEU A 156 16.38 14.12 -15.69
N ILE A 157 16.15 13.06 -14.90
CA ILE A 157 15.49 13.19 -13.60
C ILE A 157 16.32 14.04 -12.64
N ALA A 158 17.65 13.91 -12.63
CA ALA A 158 18.54 14.73 -11.81
C ALA A 158 18.40 16.23 -12.16
N ARG A 159 18.43 16.58 -13.46
CA ARG A 159 18.23 17.97 -13.92
C ARG A 159 16.86 18.53 -13.52
N LEU A 160 15.80 17.74 -13.66
CA LEU A 160 14.46 18.15 -13.24
C LEU A 160 14.37 18.37 -11.72
N ARG A 161 15.07 17.53 -10.93
CA ARG A 161 15.20 17.71 -9.48
C ARG A 161 15.94 19.00 -9.12
N GLU A 162 17.04 19.32 -9.80
CA GLU A 162 17.78 20.57 -9.60
C GLU A 162 16.88 21.78 -9.87
N GLY A 163 16.07 21.73 -10.92
CA GLY A 163 15.11 22.80 -11.24
C GLY A 163 14.04 23.04 -10.18
N LEU A 164 13.85 22.16 -9.20
CA LEU A 164 12.93 22.39 -8.09
C LEU A 164 13.39 23.54 -7.18
N ALA A 165 14.70 23.83 -7.12
CA ALA A 165 15.24 24.90 -6.29
C ALA A 165 14.68 26.28 -6.72
N ASP A 166 14.55 26.48 -8.03
CA ASP A 166 14.09 27.73 -8.64
C ASP A 166 12.56 27.78 -8.88
N ALA A 167 11.84 26.73 -8.45
CA ALA A 167 10.39 26.68 -8.65
C ALA A 167 9.67 27.67 -7.72
N GLU A 168 9.03 28.69 -8.29
CA GLU A 168 8.32 29.75 -7.55
C GLU A 168 6.82 29.44 -7.32
N SER A 169 6.31 28.36 -7.92
CA SER A 169 4.91 27.98 -7.81
C SER A 169 4.71 26.48 -7.64
N LEU A 170 3.58 26.08 -7.06
CA LEU A 170 3.18 24.67 -6.99
C LEU A 170 2.97 24.06 -8.37
N ASP A 171 2.53 24.85 -9.34
CA ASP A 171 2.32 24.38 -10.71
C ASP A 171 3.65 24.08 -11.41
N THR A 172 4.69 24.88 -11.16
CA THR A 172 6.05 24.59 -11.63
C THR A 172 6.57 23.29 -11.02
N ILE A 173 6.38 23.08 -9.69
CA ILE A 173 6.77 21.83 -9.02
C ILE A 173 6.03 20.62 -9.63
N ARG A 174 4.72 20.73 -9.85
CA ARG A 174 3.91 19.68 -10.48
C ARG A 174 4.35 19.36 -11.90
N TYR A 175 4.69 20.40 -12.67
CA TYR A 175 5.18 20.23 -14.03
C TYR A 175 6.51 19.46 -14.07
N LEU A 176 7.48 19.84 -13.24
CA LEU A 176 8.77 19.14 -13.12
C LEU A 176 8.57 17.69 -12.64
N GLU A 177 7.72 17.49 -11.67
CA GLU A 177 7.35 16.14 -11.17
C GLU A 177 6.72 15.28 -12.26
N ALA A 178 5.80 15.83 -13.04
CA ALA A 178 5.13 15.09 -14.12
C ALA A 178 6.10 14.66 -15.21
N GLN A 179 7.07 15.50 -15.59
CA GLN A 179 8.11 15.16 -16.55
C GLN A 179 9.04 14.06 -16.01
N ALA A 180 9.46 14.17 -14.75
CA ALA A 180 10.29 13.17 -14.10
C ALA A 180 9.55 11.81 -13.97
N ALA A 181 8.27 11.84 -13.62
CA ALA A 181 7.43 10.66 -13.56
C ALA A 181 7.27 9.98 -14.92
N ALA A 182 7.05 10.77 -16.00
CA ALA A 182 6.98 10.23 -17.35
C ALA A 182 8.29 9.55 -17.76
N THR A 183 9.43 10.18 -17.48
CA THR A 183 10.77 9.61 -17.74
C THR A 183 10.99 8.32 -16.95
N TYR A 184 10.64 8.32 -15.66
CA TYR A 184 10.75 7.18 -14.77
C TYR A 184 9.92 5.98 -15.26
N TRP A 185 8.64 6.19 -15.57
CA TRP A 185 7.77 5.13 -16.04
C TRP A 185 8.11 4.63 -17.44
N ASN A 186 8.66 5.49 -18.29
CA ASN A 186 9.17 5.07 -19.59
C ASN A 186 10.38 4.11 -19.43
N ALA A 187 11.28 4.38 -18.49
CA ALA A 187 12.37 3.47 -18.18
C ALA A 187 11.84 2.10 -17.67
N TRP A 188 10.86 2.09 -16.77
CA TRP A 188 10.22 0.88 -16.28
C TRP A 188 9.50 0.10 -17.38
N SER A 189 8.86 0.76 -18.33
CA SER A 189 8.06 0.09 -19.37
C SER A 189 8.84 -0.92 -20.20
N LYS A 190 10.15 -0.77 -20.28
CA LYS A 190 11.06 -1.66 -21.01
C LYS A 190 11.47 -2.89 -20.23
N VAL A 191 11.26 -2.93 -18.91
CA VAL A 191 11.73 -4.00 -18.03
C VAL A 191 11.03 -5.31 -18.38
N PRO A 192 11.77 -6.40 -18.69
CA PRO A 192 11.20 -7.70 -18.95
C PRO A 192 10.65 -8.33 -17.67
N VAL A 193 9.52 -9.01 -17.78
CA VAL A 193 8.92 -9.81 -16.71
C VAL A 193 9.19 -11.28 -16.97
N LEU A 194 9.87 -11.91 -16.04
CA LEU A 194 10.26 -13.31 -16.17
C LEU A 194 9.19 -14.23 -15.56
N PHE A 195 8.79 -15.21 -16.35
CA PHE A 195 7.90 -16.28 -15.90
C PHE A 195 8.64 -17.63 -15.92
N PRO A 196 8.23 -18.60 -15.10
CA PRO A 196 8.74 -19.96 -15.20
C PRO A 196 8.58 -20.51 -16.62
N ARG A 197 9.57 -21.26 -17.12
CA ARG A 197 9.56 -21.80 -18.49
C ARG A 197 8.30 -22.62 -18.83
N GLN A 198 7.76 -23.33 -17.85
CA GLN A 198 6.54 -24.13 -18.01
C GLN A 198 5.29 -23.28 -18.28
N ASP A 199 5.28 -22.02 -17.82
CA ASP A 199 4.14 -21.11 -17.92
C ASP A 199 4.28 -20.13 -19.09
N ALA A 200 5.49 -19.96 -19.64
CA ALA A 200 5.82 -18.97 -20.66
C ALA A 200 4.92 -19.04 -21.91
N LYS A 201 4.48 -20.24 -22.30
CA LYS A 201 3.57 -20.44 -23.45
C LYS A 201 2.11 -20.04 -23.18
N ARG A 202 1.74 -19.86 -21.91
CA ARG A 202 0.38 -19.51 -21.48
C ARG A 202 0.25 -18.03 -21.09
N VAL A 203 1.39 -17.34 -20.97
CA VAL A 203 1.44 -15.93 -20.58
C VAL A 203 1.14 -15.06 -21.80
N PRO A 204 0.18 -14.13 -21.72
CA PRO A 204 -0.08 -13.16 -22.78
C PRO A 204 1.14 -12.28 -23.05
N ASP A 205 1.40 -11.93 -24.31
CA ASP A 205 2.58 -11.15 -24.71
C ASP A 205 2.73 -9.82 -23.96
N HIS A 206 1.62 -9.14 -23.67
CA HIS A 206 1.62 -7.88 -22.93
C HIS A 206 2.02 -8.03 -21.45
N TRP A 207 2.15 -9.25 -20.93
CA TRP A 207 2.66 -9.53 -19.58
C TRP A 207 4.18 -9.73 -19.56
N LEU A 208 4.82 -9.91 -20.71
CA LEU A 208 6.25 -10.16 -20.80
C LEU A 208 7.11 -8.91 -20.54
N ARG A 209 6.49 -7.76 -20.43
CA ARG A 209 7.14 -6.48 -20.06
C ARG A 209 6.30 -5.74 -19.04
N PHE A 210 6.94 -4.88 -18.26
CA PHE A 210 6.22 -4.00 -17.33
C PHE A 210 5.17 -3.15 -18.07
N GLY A 211 5.51 -2.64 -19.26
CA GLY A 211 4.60 -1.92 -20.14
C GLY A 211 4.07 -0.59 -19.57
N THR A 212 3.04 -0.08 -20.21
CA THR A 212 2.37 1.14 -19.77
C THR A 212 1.32 0.84 -18.70
N ARG A 213 1.05 1.82 -17.82
CA ARG A 213 0.04 1.70 -16.77
C ARG A 213 -1.33 2.22 -17.23
N HIS A 214 -1.71 1.91 -18.46
CA HIS A 214 -3.01 2.26 -19.03
C HIS A 214 -3.73 0.99 -19.46
N SER A 215 -5.04 0.92 -19.20
CA SER A 215 -5.84 -0.18 -19.71
C SER A 215 -5.87 -0.15 -21.25
N PRO A 216 -5.51 -1.23 -21.94
CA PRO A 216 -5.62 -1.30 -23.39
C PRO A 216 -7.07 -1.24 -23.91
N LEU A 217 -8.05 -1.53 -23.02
CA LEU A 217 -9.48 -1.55 -23.37
C LEU A 217 -10.17 -0.21 -23.09
N THR A 218 -9.86 0.43 -21.96
CA THR A 218 -10.59 1.63 -21.50
C THR A 218 -9.75 2.89 -21.53
N GLY A 219 -8.43 2.79 -21.76
CA GLY A 219 -7.49 3.91 -21.68
C GLY A 219 -7.30 4.48 -20.27
N GLN A 220 -7.97 3.93 -19.27
CA GLN A 220 -7.90 4.43 -17.90
C GLN A 220 -6.51 4.21 -17.30
N PRO A 221 -5.93 5.23 -16.64
CA PRO A 221 -4.63 5.11 -15.99
C PRO A 221 -4.73 4.28 -14.70
N ARG A 222 -3.59 3.70 -14.30
CA ARG A 222 -3.41 2.96 -13.03
C ARG A 222 -4.20 1.67 -12.88
N LEU A 223 -4.77 1.13 -13.94
CA LEU A 223 -5.35 -0.20 -13.89
C LEU A 223 -4.25 -1.27 -13.94
N ALA A 224 -4.47 -2.36 -13.20
CA ALA A 224 -3.58 -3.52 -13.22
C ALA A 224 -3.80 -4.32 -14.50
N VAL A 225 -3.10 -3.97 -15.57
CA VAL A 225 -3.19 -4.64 -16.88
C VAL A 225 -2.31 -5.87 -16.99
N ASN A 226 -1.41 -6.05 -16.03
CA ASN A 226 -0.48 -7.17 -15.96
C ASN A 226 -0.05 -7.42 -14.49
N PRO A 227 0.58 -8.57 -14.18
CA PRO A 227 0.98 -8.92 -12.83
C PRO A 227 1.87 -7.86 -12.13
N PRO A 228 2.92 -7.28 -12.76
CA PRO A 228 3.73 -6.25 -12.12
C PRO A 228 2.92 -5.02 -11.69
N ASN A 229 1.98 -4.58 -12.51
CA ASN A 229 1.11 -3.46 -12.16
C ASN A 229 0.14 -3.80 -11.02
N ALA A 230 -0.32 -5.06 -10.94
CA ALA A 230 -1.13 -5.53 -9.83
C ALA A 230 -0.34 -5.53 -8.52
N VAL A 231 0.89 -6.05 -8.53
CA VAL A 231 1.80 -6.02 -7.37
C VAL A 231 2.10 -4.60 -6.94
N LEU A 232 2.36 -3.70 -7.89
CA LEU A 232 2.64 -2.29 -7.61
C LEU A 232 1.44 -1.60 -6.97
N ASN A 233 0.23 -1.78 -7.50
CA ASN A 233 -0.99 -1.22 -6.92
C ASN A 233 -1.22 -1.74 -5.49
N TYR A 234 -1.02 -3.04 -5.27
CA TYR A 234 -1.12 -3.64 -3.95
C TYR A 234 -0.07 -3.08 -2.96
N SER A 235 1.17 -2.89 -3.42
CA SER A 235 2.23 -2.29 -2.61
C SER A 235 1.93 -0.83 -2.23
N PHE A 236 1.36 -0.05 -3.14
CA PHE A 236 0.89 1.31 -2.83
C PHE A 236 -0.24 1.31 -1.80
N ALA A 237 -1.19 0.38 -1.92
CA ALA A 237 -2.27 0.27 -0.94
C ALA A 237 -1.75 -0.04 0.47
N ILE A 238 -0.76 -0.94 0.58
CA ILE A 238 -0.11 -1.23 1.86
C ILE A 238 0.58 0.03 2.40
N ALA A 239 1.37 0.71 1.58
CA ALA A 239 2.06 1.94 2.00
C ALA A 239 1.09 3.05 2.42
N GLU A 240 -0.06 3.18 1.74
CA GLU A 240 -1.11 4.15 2.10
C GLU A 240 -1.80 3.79 3.42
N SER A 241 -1.82 2.50 3.78
CA SER A 241 -2.41 2.02 5.04
C SER A 241 -1.48 2.18 6.25
N GLU A 242 -0.18 2.40 6.04
CA GLU A 242 0.82 2.63 7.08
C GLU A 242 0.96 4.11 7.49
#